data_376626888975cced849ca4fee42b4c8b
#
_entry.id   376626888975cced849ca4fee42b4c8b
#
_cell.length_a   1.000
_cell.length_b   1.000
_cell.length_c   1.000
_cell.angle_alpha   90.00
_cell.angle_beta   90.00
_cell.angle_gamma   90.00
#
_symmetry.space_group_name_H-M   'P 1'
#
loop_
_entity.id
_entity.type
_entity.pdbx_description
1 polymer ?
#
loop_
_entity_poly.entity_id
_entity_poly.type
_entity_poly.pdbx_seq_one_letter_code
_entity_poly.pdbx_strand_id
1 'polypeptide(L)'
;MNFPKDRFDYSAMPTRKRLKLPKGARIAVYTVMNIEHWDIEKPVPREYSTAPAGVATVPNMPNWAWHEYGMRVGIWRMMEALKKRKIIASTAISAKVCESEGEPVARAMRDAGWEFMGHGYSQGALHMAPDQGEVIRKSFDVLKRYTGKAPKGWLGPGLHETFETLDILAKTGFKYVFDYPMDEHPVAMRTAHGPMAAMPYTLELSDLPMMVVHSHQSDVWLTRAKKHFDRLYAEGAKAPRVMSMSVHPYISGVPHRIGYFEAVYDYMRKQKGVWFATAEEIYECWRAQEA
;
A
#
# COMPACT_ATOMS: atom_id res chain seq x y z
N MET A 1 -26.89 -10.28 3.90
CA MET A 1 -25.99 -9.14 3.63
C MET A 1 -26.41 -8.47 2.33
N ASN A 2 -26.56 -7.15 2.30
CA ASN A 2 -26.99 -6.39 1.12
C ASN A 2 -25.82 -5.53 0.61
N PHE A 3 -24.70 -6.20 0.30
CA PHE A 3 -23.51 -5.56 -0.24
C PHE A 3 -23.78 -4.94 -1.63
N PRO A 4 -23.27 -3.73 -1.95
CA PRO A 4 -22.38 -2.88 -1.11
C PRO A 4 -23.09 -1.97 -0.11
N LYS A 5 -24.42 -1.88 -0.12
CA LYS A 5 -25.21 -0.93 0.69
C LYS A 5 -24.99 -1.07 2.19
N ASP A 6 -24.68 -2.27 2.67
CA ASP A 6 -24.37 -2.50 4.09
C ASP A 6 -23.04 -1.87 4.49
N ARG A 7 -22.16 -1.57 3.55
CA ARG A 7 -20.79 -1.11 3.82
C ARG A 7 -20.57 0.37 3.53
N PHE A 8 -21.09 0.88 2.43
CA PHE A 8 -20.92 2.29 2.03
C PHE A 8 -22.08 2.79 1.17
N ASP A 9 -22.26 4.10 1.13
CA ASP A 9 -23.23 4.74 0.26
C ASP A 9 -22.60 5.14 -1.06
N TYR A 10 -23.37 5.09 -2.14
CA TYR A 10 -22.95 5.64 -3.40
C TYR A 10 -22.83 7.16 -3.30
N SER A 11 -21.68 7.71 -3.67
CA SER A 11 -21.40 9.13 -3.68
C SER A 11 -20.75 9.52 -5.00
N ALA A 12 -21.50 10.20 -5.87
CA ALA A 12 -20.98 10.63 -7.16
C ALA A 12 -20.00 11.79 -7.00
N MET A 13 -18.86 11.71 -7.69
CA MET A 13 -17.80 12.72 -7.64
C MET A 13 -18.30 14.17 -7.85
N PRO A 14 -19.23 14.48 -8.79
CA PRO A 14 -19.66 15.86 -9.05
C PRO A 14 -20.45 16.50 -7.91
N THR A 15 -21.13 15.71 -7.09
CA THR A 15 -22.09 16.18 -6.08
C THR A 15 -21.63 16.04 -4.64
N ARG A 16 -20.51 15.33 -4.41
CA ARG A 16 -19.99 15.08 -3.05
C ARG A 16 -19.34 16.33 -2.44
N LYS A 17 -19.27 16.35 -1.13
CA LYS A 17 -18.49 17.34 -0.36
C LYS A 17 -17.04 17.35 -0.83
N ARG A 18 -16.51 18.54 -1.04
CA ARG A 18 -15.11 18.69 -1.49
C ARG A 18 -14.16 18.42 -0.33
N LEU A 19 -13.18 17.57 -0.57
CA LEU A 19 -12.06 17.38 0.35
C LEU A 19 -11.23 18.68 0.41
N LYS A 20 -10.79 19.06 1.60
CA LYS A 20 -9.84 20.16 1.80
C LYS A 20 -8.51 19.59 2.23
N LEU A 21 -7.44 19.90 1.52
CA LEU A 21 -6.10 19.48 1.87
C LEU A 21 -5.32 20.62 2.53
N PRO A 22 -4.29 20.29 3.36
CA PRO A 22 -3.46 21.28 4.04
C PRO A 22 -2.85 22.29 3.06
N LYS A 23 -2.76 23.54 3.50
CA LYS A 23 -2.15 24.66 2.74
C LYS A 23 -2.74 24.87 1.35
N GLY A 24 -4.00 24.46 1.14
CA GLY A 24 -4.67 24.58 -0.16
C GLY A 24 -4.09 23.69 -1.25
N ALA A 25 -3.50 22.55 -0.88
CA ALA A 25 -2.98 21.59 -1.84
C ALA A 25 -4.09 21.08 -2.77
N ARG A 26 -3.74 20.84 -4.03
CA ARG A 26 -4.62 20.33 -5.08
C ARG A 26 -4.67 18.81 -5.09
N ILE A 27 -3.57 18.19 -4.69
CA ILE A 27 -3.43 16.73 -4.67
C ILE A 27 -2.60 16.30 -3.46
N ALA A 28 -3.05 15.25 -2.80
CA ALA A 28 -2.24 14.48 -1.86
C ALA A 28 -1.64 13.27 -2.60
N VAL A 29 -0.35 13.05 -2.42
CA VAL A 29 0.35 11.89 -3.00
C VAL A 29 1.00 11.10 -1.87
N TYR A 30 0.74 9.82 -1.80
CA TYR A 30 1.39 8.92 -0.84
C TYR A 30 1.95 7.68 -1.51
N THR A 31 2.99 7.13 -0.87
CA THR A 31 3.67 5.93 -1.34
C THR A 31 3.30 4.76 -0.45
N VAL A 32 2.81 3.68 -1.03
CA VAL A 32 2.68 2.38 -0.35
C VAL A 32 3.89 1.53 -0.70
N MET A 33 4.75 1.30 0.29
CA MET A 33 5.89 0.41 0.17
C MET A 33 5.50 -0.96 0.69
N ASN A 34 5.44 -1.95 -0.20
CA ASN A 34 5.08 -3.32 0.19
C ASN A 34 6.32 -4.07 0.67
N ILE A 35 6.32 -4.46 1.94
CA ILE A 35 7.41 -5.17 2.62
C ILE A 35 6.87 -6.51 3.09
N GLU A 36 7.16 -7.53 2.33
CA GLU A 36 6.56 -8.84 2.49
C GLU A 36 7.56 -9.81 3.14
N HIS A 37 7.04 -10.78 3.89
CA HIS A 37 7.78 -11.96 4.30
C HIS A 37 7.29 -13.16 3.50
N TRP A 38 8.15 -13.74 2.66
CA TRP A 38 7.83 -14.94 1.90
C TRP A 38 8.41 -16.17 2.61
N ASP A 39 7.54 -17.10 2.99
CA ASP A 39 7.92 -18.33 3.64
C ASP A 39 8.49 -19.31 2.60
N ILE A 40 9.77 -19.64 2.74
CA ILE A 40 10.46 -20.52 1.78
C ILE A 40 9.92 -21.98 1.79
N GLU A 41 9.28 -22.37 2.88
CA GLU A 41 8.68 -23.70 3.03
C GLU A 41 7.27 -23.80 2.42
N LYS A 42 6.79 -22.71 1.83
CA LYS A 42 5.47 -22.63 1.20
C LYS A 42 5.58 -22.28 -0.29
N PRO A 43 4.52 -22.50 -1.07
CA PRO A 43 4.44 -21.98 -2.42
C PRO A 43 4.64 -20.46 -2.41
N VAL A 44 5.47 -19.97 -3.31
CA VAL A 44 5.72 -18.51 -3.42
C VAL A 44 4.45 -17.77 -3.87
N PRO A 45 4.19 -16.57 -3.37
CA PRO A 45 3.01 -15.78 -3.74
C PRO A 45 3.00 -15.36 -5.22
N ARG A 46 4.18 -15.23 -5.83
CA ARG A 46 4.35 -14.84 -7.24
C ARG A 46 5.59 -15.47 -7.84
N GLU A 47 5.51 -15.78 -9.12
CA GLU A 47 6.62 -16.28 -9.91
C GLU A 47 7.03 -15.23 -10.95
N TYR A 48 8.32 -14.91 -10.99
CA TYR A 48 8.95 -14.17 -12.05
C TYR A 48 9.52 -15.14 -13.11
N SER A 49 10.06 -16.27 -12.63
CA SER A 49 10.58 -17.35 -13.46
C SER A 49 9.76 -18.61 -13.24
N THR A 50 9.12 -19.10 -14.27
CA THR A 50 8.35 -20.35 -14.24
C THR A 50 9.30 -21.54 -14.21
N ALA A 51 8.99 -22.55 -13.41
CA ALA A 51 9.77 -23.78 -13.37
C ALA A 51 9.73 -24.52 -14.74
N PRO A 52 10.80 -25.22 -15.14
CA PRO A 52 10.76 -26.11 -16.29
C PRO A 52 9.58 -27.08 -16.21
N ALA A 53 8.93 -27.33 -17.32
CA ALA A 53 7.72 -28.15 -17.42
C ALA A 53 6.50 -27.63 -16.61
N GLY A 54 6.54 -26.38 -16.12
CA GLY A 54 5.41 -25.74 -15.44
C GLY A 54 5.06 -26.33 -14.07
N VAL A 55 5.93 -27.12 -13.47
CA VAL A 55 5.71 -27.74 -12.16
C VAL A 55 6.20 -26.81 -11.07
N ALA A 56 5.26 -26.29 -10.24
CA ALA A 56 5.63 -25.53 -9.06
C ALA A 56 6.40 -26.40 -8.05
N THR A 57 7.47 -25.86 -7.49
CA THR A 57 8.31 -26.55 -6.50
C THR A 57 8.29 -25.83 -5.16
N VAL A 58 8.47 -26.60 -4.09
CA VAL A 58 8.75 -26.09 -2.75
C VAL A 58 10.01 -26.84 -2.25
N PRO A 59 11.09 -26.09 -1.94
CA PRO A 59 11.24 -24.63 -2.05
C PRO A 59 11.39 -24.16 -3.50
N ASN A 60 10.85 -22.96 -3.78
CA ASN A 60 11.03 -22.27 -5.07
C ASN A 60 12.17 -21.24 -4.95
N MET A 61 13.40 -21.72 -4.98
CA MET A 61 14.60 -20.90 -4.73
C MET A 61 14.74 -19.66 -5.62
N PRO A 62 14.57 -19.73 -6.96
CA PRO A 62 14.81 -18.56 -7.82
C PRO A 62 13.81 -17.43 -7.53
N ASN A 63 12.53 -17.74 -7.30
CA ASN A 63 11.51 -16.72 -7.05
C ASN A 63 11.58 -16.19 -5.61
N TRP A 64 11.86 -17.05 -4.65
CA TRP A 64 12.11 -16.62 -3.28
C TRP A 64 13.35 -15.72 -3.20
N ALA A 65 14.46 -16.09 -3.83
CA ALA A 65 15.68 -15.28 -3.85
C ALA A 65 15.52 -13.96 -4.62
N TRP A 66 14.67 -13.93 -5.65
CA TRP A 66 14.28 -12.70 -6.35
C TRP A 66 13.58 -11.72 -5.40
N HIS A 67 12.65 -12.21 -4.58
CA HIS A 67 12.02 -11.40 -3.53
C HIS A 67 13.05 -10.91 -2.51
N GLU A 68 13.94 -11.80 -2.04
CA GLU A 68 14.99 -11.47 -1.07
C GLU A 68 15.96 -10.40 -1.57
N TYR A 69 16.20 -10.32 -2.89
CA TYR A 69 16.93 -9.19 -3.47
C TYR A 69 16.28 -7.85 -3.11
N GLY A 70 14.96 -7.78 -3.09
CA GLY A 70 14.21 -6.60 -2.66
C GLY A 70 14.55 -6.20 -1.22
N MET A 71 14.54 -7.16 -0.32
CA MET A 71 14.82 -6.95 1.10
C MET A 71 16.29 -6.61 1.37
N ARG A 72 17.22 -7.19 0.61
CA ARG A 72 18.65 -7.04 0.80
C ARG A 72 19.25 -5.81 0.12
N VAL A 73 18.68 -5.39 -1.01
CA VAL A 73 19.27 -4.37 -1.89
C VAL A 73 18.24 -3.33 -2.32
N GLY A 74 17.10 -3.76 -2.85
CA GLY A 74 16.12 -2.87 -3.49
C GLY A 74 15.56 -1.82 -2.53
N ILE A 75 15.18 -2.23 -1.33
CA ILE A 75 14.60 -1.34 -0.32
C ILE A 75 15.55 -0.17 0.04
N TRP A 76 16.84 -0.46 0.17
CA TRP A 76 17.83 0.57 0.55
C TRP A 76 17.97 1.66 -0.51
N ARG A 77 17.91 1.29 -1.81
CA ARG A 77 17.87 2.27 -2.91
C ARG A 77 16.60 3.12 -2.85
N MET A 78 15.46 2.50 -2.60
CA MET A 78 14.18 3.20 -2.54
C MET A 78 14.10 4.12 -1.32
N MET A 79 14.57 3.69 -0.17
CA MET A 79 14.67 4.53 1.03
C MET A 79 15.57 5.75 0.79
N GLU A 80 16.73 5.56 0.17
CA GLU A 80 17.63 6.66 -0.18
C GLU A 80 16.99 7.63 -1.19
N ALA A 81 16.28 7.11 -2.19
CA ALA A 81 15.56 7.91 -3.17
C ALA A 81 14.47 8.79 -2.52
N LEU A 82 13.68 8.23 -1.59
CA LEU A 82 12.65 8.97 -0.85
C LEU A 82 13.26 9.96 0.14
N LYS A 83 14.31 9.56 0.87
CA LYS A 83 15.03 10.41 1.83
C LYS A 83 15.59 11.66 1.17
N LYS A 84 16.24 11.53 0.00
CA LYS A 84 16.74 12.67 -0.79
C LYS A 84 15.62 13.67 -1.16
N ARG A 85 14.40 13.17 -1.28
CA ARG A 85 13.22 13.96 -1.64
C ARG A 85 12.40 14.42 -0.44
N LYS A 86 12.82 14.04 0.79
CA LYS A 86 12.11 14.32 2.05
C LYS A 86 10.68 13.79 2.03
N ILE A 87 10.49 12.60 1.48
CA ILE A 87 9.20 11.91 1.40
C ILE A 87 9.21 10.77 2.40
N ILE A 88 8.17 10.72 3.23
CA ILE A 88 7.88 9.64 4.18
C ILE A 88 6.89 8.70 3.50
N ALA A 89 7.15 7.41 3.53
CA ALA A 89 6.26 6.42 2.96
C ALA A 89 5.35 5.77 4.02
N SER A 90 4.24 5.22 3.56
CA SER A 90 3.42 4.28 4.30
C SER A 90 3.86 2.87 3.91
N THR A 91 4.30 2.05 4.85
CA THR A 91 4.70 0.68 4.55
C THR A 91 3.59 -0.31 4.88
N ALA A 92 3.13 -1.05 3.88
CA ALA A 92 2.32 -2.25 4.07
C ALA A 92 3.28 -3.40 4.38
N ILE A 93 3.36 -3.81 5.64
CA ILE A 93 4.38 -4.75 6.10
C ILE A 93 3.78 -6.04 6.66
N SER A 94 4.27 -7.18 6.16
CA SER A 94 4.03 -8.45 6.83
C SER A 94 4.67 -8.42 8.20
N ALA A 95 3.88 -8.62 9.25
CA ALA A 95 4.34 -8.39 10.63
C ALA A 95 5.52 -9.28 11.03
N LYS A 96 5.66 -10.46 10.42
CA LYS A 96 6.80 -11.38 10.63
C LYS A 96 8.14 -10.76 10.24
N VAL A 97 8.19 -9.76 9.35
CA VAL A 97 9.43 -9.03 9.02
C VAL A 97 10.04 -8.39 10.28
N CYS A 98 9.20 -7.91 11.21
CA CYS A 98 9.66 -7.31 12.46
C CYS A 98 10.27 -8.33 13.46
N GLU A 99 10.10 -9.63 13.21
CA GLU A 99 10.52 -10.72 14.09
C GLU A 99 11.42 -11.76 13.38
N SER A 100 11.92 -11.42 12.18
CA SER A 100 12.74 -12.30 11.34
C SER A 100 14.02 -11.62 10.90
N GLU A 101 14.74 -12.24 9.97
CA GLU A 101 15.95 -11.69 9.34
C GLU A 101 15.72 -10.35 8.63
N GLY A 102 14.46 -10.01 8.35
CA GLY A 102 14.04 -8.73 7.78
C GLY A 102 14.00 -7.57 8.79
N GLU A 103 14.15 -7.83 10.10
CA GLU A 103 14.07 -6.80 11.16
C GLU A 103 14.95 -5.57 10.89
N PRO A 104 16.19 -5.67 10.38
CA PRO A 104 16.99 -4.48 10.06
C PRO A 104 16.32 -3.52 9.07
N VAL A 105 15.53 -4.04 8.12
CA VAL A 105 14.73 -3.23 7.18
C VAL A 105 13.59 -2.53 7.94
N ALA A 106 12.83 -3.28 8.75
CA ALA A 106 11.76 -2.71 9.57
C ALA A 106 12.28 -1.61 10.50
N ARG A 107 13.43 -1.83 11.14
CA ARG A 107 14.08 -0.84 12.01
C ARG A 107 14.45 0.43 11.24
N ALA A 108 15.10 0.30 10.09
CA ALA A 108 15.48 1.46 9.29
C ALA A 108 14.25 2.29 8.86
N MET A 109 13.15 1.66 8.49
CA MET A 109 11.89 2.34 8.15
C MET A 109 11.27 3.03 9.38
N ARG A 110 11.23 2.35 10.54
CA ARG A 110 10.75 2.93 11.79
C ARG A 110 11.57 4.15 12.19
N ASP A 111 12.90 4.05 12.13
CA ASP A 111 13.82 5.12 12.50
C ASP A 111 13.76 6.30 11.50
N ALA A 112 13.35 6.03 10.25
CA ALA A 112 13.04 7.05 9.25
C ALA A 112 11.63 7.66 9.42
N GLY A 113 10.85 7.24 10.41
CA GLY A 113 9.52 7.76 10.71
C GLY A 113 8.43 7.31 9.73
N TRP A 114 8.62 6.19 9.03
CA TRP A 114 7.60 5.67 8.13
C TRP A 114 6.37 5.18 8.88
N GLU A 115 5.22 5.31 8.26
CA GLU A 115 3.99 4.70 8.75
C GLU A 115 4.03 3.18 8.56
N PHE A 116 3.57 2.43 9.57
CA PHE A 116 3.44 0.98 9.53
C PHE A 116 1.97 0.58 9.44
N MET A 117 1.61 -0.10 8.36
CA MET A 117 0.28 -0.65 8.10
C MET A 117 0.35 -2.18 8.08
N GLY A 118 -0.72 -2.83 8.53
CA GLY A 118 -0.80 -4.29 8.48
C GLY A 118 -0.88 -4.83 7.05
N HIS A 119 -0.16 -5.93 6.79
CA HIS A 119 -0.16 -6.66 5.52
C HIS A 119 -0.07 -8.17 5.76
N GLY A 120 -0.92 -8.68 6.65
CA GLY A 120 -0.83 -10.04 7.14
C GLY A 120 0.36 -10.27 8.10
N TYR A 121 0.43 -11.48 8.64
CA TYR A 121 1.59 -11.87 9.43
C TYR A 121 2.77 -12.31 8.54
N SER A 122 2.49 -13.12 7.54
CA SER A 122 3.37 -13.51 6.44
C SER A 122 2.60 -13.37 5.14
N GLN A 123 3.27 -13.27 4.00
CA GLN A 123 2.57 -13.15 2.72
C GLN A 123 1.77 -14.42 2.42
N GLY A 124 0.48 -14.26 2.18
CA GLY A 124 -0.43 -15.36 1.89
C GLY A 124 -1.87 -14.90 1.72
N ALA A 125 -2.67 -15.72 1.08
CA ALA A 125 -4.08 -15.44 0.80
C ALA A 125 -4.90 -15.44 2.11
N LEU A 126 -5.23 -14.26 2.63
CA LEU A 126 -5.94 -14.10 3.91
C LEU A 126 -7.29 -14.85 3.92
N HIS A 127 -8.03 -14.82 2.81
CA HIS A 127 -9.32 -15.52 2.67
C HIS A 127 -9.20 -17.04 2.71
N MET A 128 -7.98 -17.59 2.59
CA MET A 128 -7.69 -19.02 2.72
C MET A 128 -7.09 -19.39 4.08
N ALA A 129 -6.86 -18.42 4.95
CA ALA A 129 -6.36 -18.68 6.28
C ALA A 129 -7.41 -19.44 7.12
N PRO A 130 -7.01 -20.47 7.89
CA PRO A 130 -7.94 -21.20 8.78
C PRO A 130 -8.68 -20.28 9.76
N ASP A 131 -7.99 -19.26 10.29
CA ASP A 131 -8.54 -18.16 11.10
C ASP A 131 -7.92 -16.84 10.66
N GLN A 132 -8.61 -16.09 9.81
CA GLN A 132 -8.17 -14.76 9.39
C GLN A 132 -8.13 -13.77 10.57
N GLY A 133 -9.00 -13.94 11.56
CA GLY A 133 -9.05 -13.08 12.74
C GLY A 133 -7.79 -13.23 13.59
N GLU A 134 -7.26 -14.44 13.72
CA GLU A 134 -5.98 -14.68 14.39
C GLU A 134 -4.82 -14.01 13.64
N VAL A 135 -4.76 -14.18 12.31
CA VAL A 135 -3.72 -13.54 11.47
C VAL A 135 -3.76 -12.02 11.61
N ILE A 136 -4.95 -11.42 11.56
CA ILE A 136 -5.15 -9.97 11.69
C ILE A 136 -4.71 -9.49 13.09
N ARG A 137 -5.18 -10.13 14.17
CA ARG A 137 -4.81 -9.77 15.54
C ARG A 137 -3.32 -9.90 15.78
N LYS A 138 -2.71 -11.04 15.37
CA LYS A 138 -1.28 -11.25 15.49
C LYS A 138 -0.47 -10.18 14.78
N SER A 139 -0.87 -9.81 13.57
CA SER A 139 -0.24 -8.74 12.81
C SER A 139 -0.33 -7.40 13.56
N PHE A 140 -1.50 -7.07 14.05
CA PHE A 140 -1.73 -5.83 14.81
C PHE A 140 -0.85 -5.77 16.07
N ASP A 141 -0.82 -6.85 16.87
CA ASP A 141 -0.10 -6.90 18.14
C ASP A 141 1.42 -6.83 17.93
N VAL A 142 1.94 -7.52 16.93
CA VAL A 142 3.37 -7.46 16.57
C VAL A 142 3.75 -6.05 16.16
N LEU A 143 3.01 -5.43 15.24
CA LEU A 143 3.30 -4.08 14.76
C LEU A 143 3.19 -3.04 15.88
N LYS A 144 2.15 -3.14 16.73
CA LYS A 144 1.96 -2.27 17.89
C LYS A 144 3.14 -2.37 18.86
N ARG A 145 3.56 -3.59 19.19
CA ARG A 145 4.71 -3.83 20.08
C ARG A 145 6.02 -3.29 19.48
N TYR A 146 6.23 -3.52 18.18
CA TYR A 146 7.45 -3.14 17.49
C TYR A 146 7.61 -1.62 17.33
N THR A 147 6.53 -0.92 16.97
CA THR A 147 6.56 0.52 16.72
C THR A 147 6.22 1.36 17.95
N GLY A 148 5.65 0.77 19.00
CA GLY A 148 5.07 1.47 20.14
C GLY A 148 3.73 2.18 19.83
N LYS A 149 3.19 2.03 18.62
CA LYS A 149 1.93 2.63 18.16
C LYS A 149 1.03 1.58 17.53
N ALA A 150 -0.28 1.68 17.78
CA ALA A 150 -1.25 0.83 17.11
C ALA A 150 -1.30 1.16 15.61
N PRO A 151 -1.13 0.17 14.70
CA PRO A 151 -1.30 0.42 13.27
C PRO A 151 -2.74 0.82 12.98
N LYS A 152 -2.94 1.84 12.14
CA LYS A 152 -4.28 2.28 11.74
C LYS A 152 -4.71 1.74 10.39
N GLY A 153 -3.78 1.53 9.49
CA GLY A 153 -4.01 1.08 8.12
C GLY A 153 -3.85 -0.41 7.92
N TRP A 154 -4.64 -0.97 7.01
CA TRP A 154 -4.54 -2.34 6.54
C TRP A 154 -4.56 -2.39 5.01
N LEU A 155 -3.61 -3.10 4.44
CA LEU A 155 -3.62 -3.53 3.04
C LEU A 155 -3.58 -5.07 3.03
N GLY A 156 -4.66 -5.70 2.63
CA GLY A 156 -4.73 -7.16 2.56
C GLY A 156 -3.75 -7.72 1.54
N PRO A 157 -3.09 -8.86 1.81
CA PRO A 157 -2.27 -9.53 0.83
C PRO A 157 -3.05 -9.81 -0.46
N GLY A 158 -2.60 -9.20 -1.58
CA GLY A 158 -3.28 -9.28 -2.86
C GLY A 158 -4.64 -8.56 -2.93
N LEU A 159 -4.99 -7.71 -1.96
CA LEU A 159 -6.30 -7.00 -1.86
C LEU A 159 -7.50 -7.95 -1.69
N HIS A 160 -7.27 -9.16 -1.20
CA HIS A 160 -8.33 -10.15 -1.05
C HIS A 160 -8.88 -10.19 0.37
N GLU A 161 -10.20 -10.08 0.47
CA GLU A 161 -10.98 -10.14 1.71
C GLU A 161 -12.12 -11.15 1.61
N THR A 162 -12.68 -11.51 2.77
CA THR A 162 -14.01 -12.10 2.88
C THR A 162 -15.02 -11.02 3.29
N PHE A 163 -16.30 -11.34 3.32
CA PHE A 163 -17.33 -10.40 3.78
C PHE A 163 -17.17 -9.99 5.25
N GLU A 164 -16.48 -10.78 6.05
CA GLU A 164 -16.24 -10.56 7.48
C GLU A 164 -14.97 -9.77 7.77
N THR A 165 -14.02 -9.73 6.82
CA THR A 165 -12.69 -9.15 7.04
C THR A 165 -12.77 -7.72 7.56
N LEU A 166 -13.63 -6.88 6.97
CA LEU A 166 -13.78 -5.48 7.38
C LEU A 166 -14.24 -5.33 8.85
N ASP A 167 -15.17 -6.20 9.30
CA ASP A 167 -15.64 -6.20 10.68
C ASP A 167 -14.55 -6.68 11.66
N ILE A 168 -13.75 -7.67 11.25
CA ILE A 168 -12.62 -8.17 12.03
C ILE A 168 -11.54 -7.10 12.17
N LEU A 169 -11.22 -6.38 11.09
CA LEU A 169 -10.27 -5.26 11.09
C LEU A 169 -10.72 -4.16 12.06
N ALA A 170 -11.98 -3.73 11.98
CA ALA A 170 -12.54 -2.73 12.87
C ALA A 170 -12.52 -3.17 14.34
N LYS A 171 -12.92 -4.42 14.63
CA LYS A 171 -12.88 -5.04 15.96
C LYS A 171 -11.45 -5.09 16.52
N THR A 172 -10.46 -5.36 15.69
CA THR A 172 -9.04 -5.41 16.09
C THR A 172 -8.48 -4.02 16.39
N GLY A 173 -9.02 -2.97 15.76
CA GLY A 173 -8.63 -1.58 16.01
C GLY A 173 -8.09 -0.83 14.81
N PHE A 174 -8.02 -1.44 13.63
CA PHE A 174 -7.71 -0.74 12.38
C PHE A 174 -8.75 0.33 12.08
N LYS A 175 -8.36 1.35 11.32
CA LYS A 175 -9.21 2.53 11.03
C LYS A 175 -9.48 2.70 9.55
N TYR A 176 -8.60 2.22 8.70
CA TYR A 176 -8.75 2.31 7.26
C TYR A 176 -8.14 1.11 6.54
N VAL A 177 -8.65 0.86 5.34
CA VAL A 177 -8.31 -0.26 4.48
C VAL A 177 -8.08 0.21 3.05
N PHE A 178 -7.25 -0.52 2.28
CA PHE A 178 -6.96 -0.20 0.89
C PHE A 178 -7.57 -1.18 -0.11
N ASP A 179 -8.20 -2.23 0.37
CA ASP A 179 -8.67 -3.37 -0.43
C ASP A 179 -9.89 -3.03 -1.31
N TYR A 180 -10.35 -1.77 -1.24
CA TYR A 180 -11.44 -1.21 -2.03
C TYR A 180 -10.95 -0.07 -2.93
N PRO A 181 -10.30 -0.36 -4.08
CA PRO A 181 -9.73 0.65 -4.98
C PRO A 181 -10.82 1.31 -5.84
N MET A 182 -11.79 1.99 -5.21
CA MET A 182 -13.01 2.45 -5.86
C MET A 182 -13.16 3.96 -5.99
N ASP A 183 -12.24 4.73 -5.41
CA ASP A 183 -12.38 6.20 -5.40
C ASP A 183 -11.02 6.93 -5.32
N GLU A 184 -11.06 8.23 -5.58
CA GLU A 184 -9.94 9.17 -5.45
C GLU A 184 -10.05 10.04 -4.17
N HIS A 185 -11.06 9.78 -3.33
CA HIS A 185 -11.23 10.30 -1.97
C HIS A 185 -11.39 9.13 -1.00
N PRO A 186 -11.03 9.29 0.29
CA PRO A 186 -11.41 8.31 1.30
C PRO A 186 -12.95 8.18 1.35
N VAL A 187 -13.42 6.95 1.49
CA VAL A 187 -14.85 6.63 1.56
C VAL A 187 -15.17 6.06 2.93
N ALA A 188 -16.18 6.63 3.60
CA ALA A 188 -16.65 6.12 4.88
C ALA A 188 -17.23 4.71 4.73
N MET A 189 -16.79 3.78 5.58
CA MET A 189 -17.21 2.39 5.59
C MET A 189 -17.89 2.05 6.91
N ARG A 190 -19.03 1.38 6.81
CA ARG A 190 -19.79 0.87 7.97
C ARG A 190 -19.30 -0.53 8.35
N THR A 191 -19.08 -0.75 9.63
CA THR A 191 -18.76 -2.07 10.19
C THR A 191 -19.58 -2.33 11.45
N ALA A 192 -19.65 -3.59 11.87
CA ALA A 192 -20.29 -3.97 13.12
C ALA A 192 -19.55 -3.44 14.38
N HIS A 193 -18.32 -2.95 14.23
CA HIS A 193 -17.45 -2.54 15.34
C HIS A 193 -16.98 -1.08 15.22
N GLY A 194 -17.77 -0.23 14.56
CA GLY A 194 -17.49 1.18 14.37
C GLY A 194 -17.06 1.53 12.94
N PRO A 195 -16.95 2.81 12.64
CA PRO A 195 -16.65 3.26 11.27
C PRO A 195 -15.18 2.98 10.90
N MET A 196 -14.99 2.65 9.63
CA MET A 196 -13.68 2.60 8.96
C MET A 196 -13.68 3.51 7.73
N ALA A 197 -12.57 3.60 7.05
CA ALA A 197 -12.47 4.26 5.75
C ALA A 197 -11.83 3.33 4.71
N ALA A 198 -12.34 3.32 3.49
CA ALA A 198 -11.59 2.84 2.33
C ALA A 198 -10.73 4.00 1.81
N MET A 199 -9.42 3.81 1.78
CA MET A 199 -8.47 4.80 1.29
C MET A 199 -8.27 4.64 -0.22
N PRO A 200 -8.09 5.75 -0.94
CA PRO A 200 -7.79 5.67 -2.36
C PRO A 200 -6.56 4.82 -2.63
N TYR A 201 -6.69 3.80 -3.47
CA TYR A 201 -5.59 2.96 -3.91
C TYR A 201 -5.59 2.88 -5.44
N THR A 202 -4.52 3.37 -6.06
CA THR A 202 -4.44 3.40 -7.53
C THR A 202 -3.89 2.07 -8.04
N LEU A 203 -4.77 1.07 -8.14
CA LEU A 203 -4.42 -0.29 -8.53
C LEU A 203 -3.64 -0.34 -9.87
N GLU A 204 -4.02 0.49 -10.83
CA GLU A 204 -3.38 0.57 -12.14
C GLU A 204 -1.97 1.21 -12.14
N LEU A 205 -1.53 1.76 -11.01
CA LEU A 205 -0.17 2.26 -10.80
C LEU A 205 0.67 1.37 -9.89
N SER A 206 0.11 0.26 -9.41
CA SER A 206 0.91 -0.73 -8.68
C SER A 206 1.91 -1.40 -9.63
N ASP A 207 3.18 -1.41 -9.24
CA ASP A 207 4.27 -1.95 -10.06
C ASP A 207 4.13 -3.46 -10.30
N LEU A 208 3.60 -4.21 -9.32
CA LEU A 208 3.42 -5.65 -9.45
C LEU A 208 2.40 -6.02 -10.55
N PRO A 209 1.14 -5.52 -10.55
CA PRO A 209 0.22 -5.77 -11.65
C PRO A 209 0.81 -5.34 -13.00
N MET A 210 1.39 -4.15 -13.07
CA MET A 210 1.90 -3.63 -14.34
C MET A 210 3.09 -4.42 -14.90
N MET A 211 4.12 -4.64 -14.09
CA MET A 211 5.39 -5.14 -14.59
C MET A 211 5.53 -6.66 -14.50
N VAL A 212 4.81 -7.31 -13.60
CA VAL A 212 4.90 -8.76 -13.39
C VAL A 212 3.69 -9.47 -13.99
N VAL A 213 2.46 -9.00 -13.73
CA VAL A 213 1.25 -9.66 -14.22
C VAL A 213 0.99 -9.33 -15.68
N HIS A 214 1.07 -8.03 -16.05
CA HIS A 214 0.78 -7.55 -17.40
C HIS A 214 2.03 -7.34 -18.26
N SER A 215 3.23 -7.61 -17.73
CA SER A 215 4.52 -7.52 -18.45
C SER A 215 4.76 -6.18 -19.15
N HIS A 216 4.26 -5.08 -18.62
CA HIS A 216 4.53 -3.75 -19.16
C HIS A 216 5.99 -3.37 -18.98
N GLN A 217 6.55 -2.65 -19.96
CA GLN A 217 7.89 -2.08 -19.85
C GLN A 217 7.94 -1.03 -18.72
N SER A 218 9.11 -0.85 -18.12
CA SER A 218 9.29 -0.02 -16.94
C SER A 218 9.03 1.47 -17.17
N ASP A 219 9.31 1.98 -18.36
CA ASP A 219 9.03 3.37 -18.79
C ASP A 219 7.52 3.64 -18.93
N VAL A 220 6.73 2.61 -19.25
CA VAL A 220 5.26 2.70 -19.29
C VAL A 220 4.71 3.06 -17.92
N TRP A 221 5.29 2.54 -16.84
CA TRP A 221 4.90 2.89 -15.48
C TRP A 221 5.11 4.38 -15.18
N LEU A 222 6.30 4.93 -15.52
CA LEU A 222 6.58 6.36 -15.38
C LEU A 222 5.60 7.20 -16.20
N THR A 223 5.38 6.82 -17.46
CA THR A 223 4.49 7.54 -18.37
C THR A 223 3.05 7.55 -17.84
N ARG A 224 2.55 6.41 -17.36
CA ARG A 224 1.21 6.27 -16.79
C ARG A 224 1.08 7.10 -15.50
N ALA A 225 2.06 7.01 -14.61
CA ALA A 225 2.05 7.77 -13.36
C ALA A 225 2.02 9.28 -13.59
N LYS A 226 2.79 9.78 -14.57
CA LYS A 226 2.76 11.21 -14.95
C LYS A 226 1.41 11.64 -15.51
N LYS A 227 0.85 10.89 -16.46
CA LYS A 227 -0.47 11.19 -17.04
C LYS A 227 -1.60 11.15 -16.00
N HIS A 228 -1.56 10.17 -15.11
CA HIS A 228 -2.51 10.06 -14.01
C HIS A 228 -2.40 11.26 -13.06
N PHE A 229 -1.19 11.58 -12.63
CA PHE A 229 -0.92 12.76 -11.82
C PHE A 229 -1.41 14.05 -12.49
N ASP A 230 -1.08 14.30 -13.76
CA ASP A 230 -1.46 15.50 -14.49
C ASP A 230 -2.98 15.69 -14.52
N ARG A 231 -3.71 14.60 -14.73
CA ARG A 231 -5.17 14.62 -14.73
C ARG A 231 -5.73 14.98 -13.36
N LEU A 232 -5.31 14.28 -12.31
CA LEU A 232 -5.77 14.54 -10.95
C LEU A 232 -5.36 15.92 -10.45
N TYR A 233 -4.17 16.37 -10.80
CA TYR A 233 -3.68 17.72 -10.46
C TYR A 233 -4.50 18.81 -11.11
N ALA A 234 -4.87 18.65 -12.38
CA ALA A 234 -5.73 19.60 -13.09
C ALA A 234 -7.13 19.66 -12.46
N GLU A 235 -7.74 18.52 -12.17
CA GLU A 235 -9.05 18.42 -11.49
C GLU A 235 -8.99 18.95 -10.06
N GLY A 236 -7.86 18.73 -9.39
CA GLY A 236 -7.60 19.20 -8.03
C GLY A 236 -7.65 20.71 -7.84
N ALA A 237 -7.58 21.49 -8.91
CA ALA A 237 -7.84 22.93 -8.88
C ALA A 237 -9.29 23.26 -8.46
N LYS A 238 -10.26 22.37 -8.76
CA LYS A 238 -11.67 22.52 -8.40
C LYS A 238 -12.02 21.73 -7.15
N ALA A 239 -11.51 20.51 -7.04
CA ALA A 239 -11.75 19.60 -5.92
C ALA A 239 -10.49 18.72 -5.71
N PRO A 240 -9.77 18.87 -4.60
CA PRO A 240 -8.56 18.10 -4.33
C PRO A 240 -8.73 16.60 -4.50
N ARG A 241 -7.67 15.92 -4.90
CA ARG A 241 -7.62 14.50 -5.17
C ARG A 241 -6.53 13.81 -4.33
N VAL A 242 -6.64 12.50 -4.23
CA VAL A 242 -5.64 11.64 -3.58
C VAL A 242 -5.11 10.65 -4.61
N MET A 243 -3.80 10.50 -4.68
CA MET A 243 -3.11 9.55 -5.55
C MET A 243 -2.20 8.66 -4.71
N SER A 244 -2.30 7.36 -4.89
CA SER A 244 -1.36 6.40 -4.31
C SER A 244 -0.40 5.87 -5.36
N MET A 245 0.79 5.48 -4.89
CA MET A 245 1.77 4.73 -5.67
C MET A 245 2.21 3.52 -4.87
N SER A 246 1.80 2.34 -5.31
CA SER A 246 2.13 1.08 -4.65
C SER A 246 3.32 0.42 -5.34
N VAL A 247 4.37 0.14 -4.60
CA VAL A 247 5.65 -0.35 -5.12
C VAL A 247 6.24 -1.44 -4.23
N HIS A 248 7.01 -2.34 -4.87
CA HIS A 248 7.70 -3.44 -4.21
C HIS A 248 9.21 -3.33 -4.42
N PRO A 249 10.04 -3.52 -3.38
CA PRO A 249 11.50 -3.36 -3.49
C PRO A 249 12.16 -4.29 -4.49
N TYR A 250 11.65 -5.50 -4.65
CA TYR A 250 12.15 -6.49 -5.61
C TYR A 250 11.72 -6.21 -7.07
N ILE A 251 10.80 -5.24 -7.27
CA ILE A 251 10.37 -4.78 -8.60
C ILE A 251 10.98 -3.42 -8.91
N SER A 252 10.59 -2.38 -8.17
CA SER A 252 11.00 -0.99 -8.47
C SER A 252 12.38 -0.62 -7.93
N GLY A 253 12.92 -1.37 -6.95
CA GLY A 253 14.25 -1.14 -6.35
C GLY A 253 15.43 -1.70 -7.14
N VAL A 254 15.20 -2.34 -8.30
CA VAL A 254 16.26 -2.90 -9.15
C VAL A 254 16.95 -1.82 -9.98
N PRO A 255 18.22 -2.02 -10.41
CA PRO A 255 19.02 -0.97 -11.06
C PRO A 255 18.39 -0.34 -12.29
N HIS A 256 17.75 -1.13 -13.14
CA HIS A 256 17.14 -0.63 -14.38
C HIS A 256 15.76 0.02 -14.19
N ARG A 257 15.20 0.01 -12.97
CA ARG A 257 13.88 0.60 -12.67
C ARG A 257 13.92 1.74 -11.68
N ILE A 258 14.91 1.78 -10.78
CA ILE A 258 14.98 2.82 -9.73
C ILE A 258 14.95 4.24 -10.30
N GLY A 259 15.56 4.47 -11.46
CA GLY A 259 15.53 5.77 -12.13
C GLY A 259 14.12 6.25 -12.51
N TYR A 260 13.20 5.35 -12.86
CA TYR A 260 11.81 5.70 -13.13
C TYR A 260 11.05 6.06 -11.85
N PHE A 261 11.31 5.32 -10.77
CA PHE A 261 10.79 5.63 -9.45
C PHE A 261 11.22 7.03 -8.99
N GLU A 262 12.50 7.35 -9.14
CA GLU A 262 13.03 8.69 -8.81
C GLU A 262 12.42 9.79 -9.69
N ALA A 263 12.33 9.55 -10.98
CA ALA A 263 11.85 10.52 -11.96
C ALA A 263 10.38 10.93 -11.76
N VAL A 264 9.52 10.01 -11.30
CA VAL A 264 8.12 10.34 -11.05
C VAL A 264 7.97 11.31 -9.88
N TYR A 265 8.71 11.12 -8.79
CA TYR A 265 8.67 12.05 -7.64
C TYR A 265 9.30 13.40 -8.00
N ASP A 266 10.40 13.41 -8.76
CA ASP A 266 11.02 14.66 -9.23
C ASP A 266 10.08 15.45 -10.14
N TYR A 267 9.26 14.76 -10.95
CA TYR A 267 8.23 15.38 -11.76
C TYR A 267 7.15 16.06 -10.90
N MET A 268 6.60 15.30 -9.94
CA MET A 268 5.52 15.79 -9.06
C MET A 268 5.98 16.95 -8.17
N ARG A 269 7.21 16.89 -7.63
CA ARG A 269 7.77 17.93 -6.75
C ARG A 269 7.99 19.28 -7.43
N LYS A 270 8.04 19.34 -8.75
CA LYS A 270 8.12 20.59 -9.51
C LYS A 270 6.78 21.36 -9.52
N GLN A 271 5.69 20.70 -9.17
CA GLN A 271 4.36 21.30 -9.18
C GLN A 271 4.02 21.91 -7.81
N LYS A 272 3.44 23.15 -7.82
CA LYS A 272 2.95 23.79 -6.59
C LYS A 272 1.66 23.11 -6.10
N GLY A 273 1.47 23.06 -4.78
CA GLY A 273 0.22 22.52 -4.23
C GLY A 273 0.12 20.97 -4.29
N VAL A 274 1.25 20.28 -4.32
CA VAL A 274 1.34 18.85 -4.08
C VAL A 274 1.68 18.62 -2.60
N TRP A 275 0.87 17.84 -1.94
CA TRP A 275 1.11 17.41 -0.56
C TRP A 275 1.57 15.95 -0.57
N PHE A 276 2.85 15.72 -0.34
CA PHE A 276 3.39 14.38 -0.06
C PHE A 276 3.10 14.06 1.40
N ALA A 277 2.36 13.00 1.64
CA ALA A 277 1.86 12.62 2.94
C ALA A 277 1.96 11.11 3.15
N THR A 278 1.77 10.66 4.38
CA THR A 278 1.45 9.27 4.67
C THR A 278 -0.06 9.01 4.50
N ALA A 279 -0.45 7.76 4.42
CA ALA A 279 -1.86 7.40 4.38
C ALA A 279 -2.58 7.80 5.67
N GLU A 280 -1.90 7.67 6.83
CA GLU A 280 -2.44 8.11 8.12
C GLU A 280 -2.72 9.61 8.13
N GLU A 281 -1.80 10.46 7.63
CA GLU A 281 -2.01 11.90 7.55
C GLU A 281 -3.19 12.27 6.67
N ILE A 282 -3.36 11.56 5.53
CA ILE A 282 -4.52 11.79 4.63
C ILE A 282 -5.81 11.34 5.31
N TYR A 283 -5.81 10.18 5.97
CA TYR A 283 -6.96 9.69 6.72
C TYR A 283 -7.39 10.67 7.81
N GLU A 284 -6.46 11.15 8.64
CA GLU A 284 -6.77 12.11 9.71
C GLU A 284 -7.29 13.45 9.16
N CYS A 285 -6.69 13.92 8.06
CA CYS A 285 -7.15 15.12 7.37
C CYS A 285 -8.59 14.98 6.86
N TRP A 286 -8.93 13.86 6.26
CA TRP A 286 -10.27 13.57 5.77
C TRP A 286 -11.25 13.38 6.94
N ARG A 287 -10.90 12.56 7.92
CA ARG A 287 -11.75 12.25 9.08
C ARG A 287 -12.18 13.50 9.84
N ALA A 288 -11.27 14.47 10.01
CA ALA A 288 -11.58 15.74 10.67
C ALA A 288 -12.62 16.58 9.92
N GLN A 289 -12.96 16.25 8.68
CA GLN A 289 -13.97 16.93 7.85
C GLN A 289 -15.28 16.16 7.76
N GLU A 290 -15.30 14.90 8.18
CA GLU A 290 -16.51 14.06 8.25
C GLU A 290 -17.24 14.18 9.59
N ALA A 291 -16.63 14.82 10.59
CA ALA A 291 -17.18 15.08 11.92
C ALA A 291 -18.24 16.20 11.92
#